data_9dc470e57fb377cc1a44111294f4e809
#
_entry.id   9dc470e57fb377cc1a44111294f4e809
#
_cell.length_a   1.000
_cell.length_b   1.000
_cell.length_c   1.000
_cell.angle_alpha   90.00
_cell.angle_beta   90.00
_cell.angle_gamma   90.00
#
_symmetry.space_group_name_H-M   'P 1'
#
loop_
_entity.id
_entity.type
_entity.pdbx_description
1 polymer ?
#
loop_
_entity_poly.entity_id
_entity_poly.type
_entity_poly.pdbx_seq_one_letter_code
_entity_poly.pdbx_strand_id
1 'polypeptide(L)'
;MKTRLLTAAFVASLALPALAQQITVINFGGANANAQKKAYYEPFEKTGTKVVAVEYNGEQAKIKAMVETKKVTWDVVEVESPDVARGCDEGLFEKLDYSKIGGKSDFLPAAVTECGVGIFVWSTVMAYNGDKLKDGPRTWADFFDTKKFAGKRGMRKGARYNLEFALMADGVKSADVYKVLATKDGADRAFKKLTELKPSIQWWEAGAQPPQFLVAGDVAMSTVYNGRIDAANREGKNLKITWTGGIYDLDYWVIPKGSPNMDAALKFIAFASTADAQAEYAKNIAYGPTNTKALAKLDAKVLGNLPTAPANSGDALQFDLKFWADQGEQLEKRFASWAAQ
;
A
#
# COMPACT_ATOMS: atom_id res chain seq x y z
N MET A 1 -13.00 -19.26 82.78
CA MET A 1 -12.18 -19.39 81.57
C MET A 1 -13.08 -19.12 80.34
N LYS A 2 -12.88 -17.97 79.63
CA LYS A 2 -13.66 -17.61 78.47
C LYS A 2 -12.76 -17.78 77.22
N THR A 3 -13.00 -18.80 76.42
CA THR A 3 -12.24 -19.12 75.24
C THR A 3 -12.77 -18.23 74.10
N ARG A 4 -11.93 -17.35 73.48
CA ARG A 4 -12.25 -16.54 72.33
C ARG A 4 -11.84 -17.34 71.09
N LEU A 5 -12.80 -17.72 70.21
CA LEU A 5 -12.53 -18.23 68.89
C LEU A 5 -12.21 -17.01 67.98
N LEU A 6 -11.02 -17.00 67.39
CA LEU A 6 -10.66 -16.11 66.28
C LEU A 6 -11.07 -16.79 65.00
N THR A 7 -12.03 -16.20 64.29
CA THR A 7 -12.42 -16.60 62.91
C THR A 7 -11.51 -15.88 61.95
N ALA A 8 -10.60 -16.58 61.28
CA ALA A 8 -9.79 -16.04 60.21
C ALA A 8 -10.61 -16.04 58.91
N ALA A 9 -10.96 -14.86 58.40
CA ALA A 9 -11.61 -14.70 57.11
C ALA A 9 -10.56 -14.83 56.00
N PHE A 10 -10.63 -15.89 55.21
CA PHE A 10 -9.81 -16.09 54.01
C PHE A 10 -10.43 -15.30 52.87
N VAL A 11 -9.84 -14.15 52.50
CA VAL A 11 -10.22 -13.37 51.32
C VAL A 11 -9.59 -14.06 50.12
N ALA A 12 -10.37 -14.90 49.43
CA ALA A 12 -9.99 -15.44 48.13
C ALA A 12 -10.04 -14.32 47.08
N SER A 13 -8.90 -13.79 46.67
CA SER A 13 -8.78 -12.89 45.54
C SER A 13 -9.10 -13.67 44.25
N LEU A 14 -10.30 -13.50 43.72
CA LEU A 14 -10.67 -13.95 42.39
C LEU A 14 -9.86 -13.11 41.35
N ALA A 15 -8.74 -13.66 40.87
CA ALA A 15 -8.06 -13.13 39.71
C ALA A 15 -8.98 -13.34 38.50
N LEU A 16 -9.70 -12.28 38.08
CA LEU A 16 -10.39 -12.28 36.82
C LEU A 16 -9.35 -12.50 35.72
N PRO A 17 -9.58 -13.44 34.74
CA PRO A 17 -8.70 -13.57 33.61
C PRO A 17 -8.66 -12.23 32.87
N ALA A 18 -7.49 -11.61 32.79
CA ALA A 18 -7.30 -10.45 31.95
C ALA A 18 -7.66 -10.87 30.53
N LEU A 19 -8.75 -10.34 29.97
CA LEU A 19 -9.06 -10.51 28.57
C LEU A 19 -7.83 -10.05 27.79
N ALA A 20 -7.24 -10.94 26.99
CA ALA A 20 -6.10 -10.59 26.17
C ALA A 20 -6.48 -9.38 25.32
N GLN A 21 -5.69 -8.30 25.40
CA GLN A 21 -5.92 -7.09 24.61
C GLN A 21 -5.90 -7.46 23.14
N GLN A 22 -6.84 -6.95 22.35
CA GLN A 22 -6.96 -7.23 20.93
C GLN A 22 -7.01 -5.92 20.15
N ILE A 23 -6.36 -5.88 19.00
CA ILE A 23 -6.47 -4.80 18.01
C ILE A 23 -6.89 -5.35 16.64
N THR A 24 -7.62 -4.53 15.89
CA THR A 24 -8.00 -4.81 14.50
C THR A 24 -7.08 -4.01 13.57
N VAL A 25 -6.32 -4.72 12.72
CA VAL A 25 -5.39 -4.12 11.75
C VAL A 25 -5.91 -4.36 10.34
N ILE A 26 -6.07 -3.30 9.57
CA ILE A 26 -6.61 -3.32 8.21
C ILE A 26 -5.46 -3.20 7.22
N ASN A 27 -5.47 -4.01 6.16
CA ASN A 27 -4.43 -4.06 5.15
C ASN A 27 -4.99 -4.39 3.74
N PHE A 28 -4.16 -4.24 2.70
CA PHE A 28 -4.54 -4.51 1.31
C PHE A 28 -4.46 -5.99 0.88
N GLY A 29 -4.50 -6.93 1.81
CA GLY A 29 -4.67 -8.35 1.55
C GLY A 29 -3.55 -9.05 0.76
N GLY A 30 -3.77 -10.34 0.50
CA GLY A 30 -2.91 -11.18 -0.35
C GLY A 30 -1.46 -11.27 0.14
N ALA A 31 -0.48 -11.18 -0.78
CA ALA A 31 0.96 -11.29 -0.44
C ALA A 31 1.42 -10.20 0.56
N ASN A 32 0.81 -9.00 0.52
CA ASN A 32 1.07 -7.93 1.48
C ASN A 32 0.65 -8.36 2.90
N ALA A 33 -0.59 -8.83 3.06
CA ALA A 33 -1.08 -9.32 4.34
C ALA A 33 -0.24 -10.48 4.88
N ASN A 34 0.19 -11.40 4.01
CA ASN A 34 1.06 -12.52 4.39
C ASN A 34 2.44 -12.04 4.87
N ALA A 35 3.03 -11.04 4.21
CA ALA A 35 4.29 -10.45 4.63
C ALA A 35 4.15 -9.70 5.97
N GLN A 36 3.07 -8.92 6.14
CA GLN A 36 2.77 -8.22 7.38
C GLN A 36 2.52 -9.20 8.54
N LYS A 37 1.80 -10.29 8.28
CA LYS A 37 1.57 -11.33 9.28
C LYS A 37 2.89 -11.85 9.85
N LYS A 38 3.84 -12.20 9.00
CA LYS A 38 5.14 -12.74 9.40
C LYS A 38 6.02 -11.71 10.10
N ALA A 39 6.06 -10.48 9.57
CA ALA A 39 6.98 -9.45 10.04
C ALA A 39 6.43 -8.64 11.22
N TYR A 40 5.12 -8.46 11.30
CA TYR A 40 4.48 -7.56 12.25
C TYR A 40 3.53 -8.29 13.22
N TYR A 41 2.54 -9.05 12.71
CA TYR A 41 1.44 -9.54 13.54
C TYR A 41 1.89 -10.64 14.50
N GLU A 42 2.42 -11.74 13.98
CA GLU A 42 2.87 -12.88 14.79
C GLU A 42 3.98 -12.50 15.81
N PRO A 43 4.98 -11.65 15.46
CA PRO A 43 5.94 -11.17 16.45
C PRO A 43 5.32 -10.23 17.50
N PHE A 44 4.39 -9.35 17.12
CA PHE A 44 3.73 -8.44 18.04
C PHE A 44 2.81 -9.17 19.02
N GLU A 45 2.12 -10.23 18.58
CA GLU A 45 1.27 -11.05 19.45
C GLU A 45 2.02 -11.66 20.64
N LYS A 46 3.33 -11.88 20.49
CA LYS A 46 4.19 -12.35 21.61
C LYS A 46 4.30 -11.33 22.75
N THR A 47 3.90 -10.08 22.51
CA THR A 47 3.82 -9.05 23.57
C THR A 47 2.54 -9.14 24.41
N GLY A 48 1.62 -10.06 24.07
CA GLY A 48 0.35 -10.28 24.81
C GLY A 48 -0.86 -9.59 24.19
N THR A 49 -0.71 -8.89 23.04
CA THR A 49 -1.84 -8.25 22.33
C THR A 49 -2.17 -9.03 21.05
N LYS A 50 -3.38 -9.55 20.94
CA LYS A 50 -3.85 -10.28 19.75
C LYS A 50 -4.07 -9.32 18.56
N VAL A 51 -3.70 -9.73 17.36
CA VAL A 51 -3.96 -9.00 16.12
C VAL A 51 -5.04 -9.70 15.28
N VAL A 52 -6.12 -8.99 15.00
CA VAL A 52 -7.13 -9.41 14.03
C VAL A 52 -6.91 -8.65 12.74
N ALA A 53 -6.37 -9.33 11.73
CA ALA A 53 -6.15 -8.74 10.42
C ALA A 53 -7.43 -8.81 9.58
N VAL A 54 -7.78 -7.69 8.92
CA VAL A 54 -8.92 -7.58 8.01
C VAL A 54 -8.44 -6.94 6.70
N GLU A 55 -8.84 -7.53 5.58
CA GLU A 55 -8.47 -7.04 4.25
C GLU A 55 -9.50 -6.02 3.73
N TYR A 56 -9.02 -5.03 2.98
CA TYR A 56 -9.84 -4.05 2.26
C TYR A 56 -9.13 -3.58 0.99
N ASN A 57 -9.77 -2.73 0.17
CA ASN A 57 -9.22 -2.20 -1.08
C ASN A 57 -9.13 -0.66 -1.09
N GLY A 58 -8.94 -0.04 0.08
CA GLY A 58 -8.78 1.41 0.21
C GLY A 58 -10.11 2.19 0.30
N GLU A 59 -11.19 1.57 0.79
CA GLU A 59 -12.51 2.24 0.87
C GLU A 59 -12.57 3.26 2.03
N GLN A 60 -12.10 4.47 1.80
CA GLN A 60 -12.13 5.59 2.75
C GLN A 60 -13.51 5.88 3.33
N ALA A 61 -14.58 5.66 2.55
CA ALA A 61 -15.94 5.87 3.01
C ALA A 61 -16.30 5.02 4.25
N LYS A 62 -15.71 3.83 4.40
CA LYS A 62 -15.90 3.00 5.60
C LYS A 62 -15.30 3.64 6.84
N ILE A 63 -14.10 4.21 6.71
CA ILE A 63 -13.41 4.90 7.81
C ILE A 63 -14.23 6.13 8.21
N LYS A 64 -14.64 6.94 7.24
CA LYS A 64 -15.45 8.13 7.45
C LYS A 64 -16.76 7.80 8.17
N ALA A 65 -17.48 6.80 7.72
CA ALA A 65 -18.73 6.37 8.34
C ALA A 65 -18.54 5.92 9.80
N MET A 66 -17.48 5.17 10.13
CA MET A 66 -17.17 4.76 11.50
C MET A 66 -16.87 5.96 12.41
N VAL A 67 -16.07 6.90 11.93
CA VAL A 67 -15.67 8.10 12.70
C VAL A 67 -16.86 9.01 12.92
N GLU A 68 -17.64 9.34 11.87
CA GLU A 68 -18.81 10.21 11.95
C GLU A 68 -19.90 9.64 12.87
N THR A 69 -20.12 8.32 12.82
CA THR A 69 -21.10 7.66 13.69
C THR A 69 -20.58 7.34 15.09
N LYS A 70 -19.29 7.61 15.36
CA LYS A 70 -18.60 7.28 16.62
C LYS A 70 -18.66 5.79 16.97
N LYS A 71 -18.65 4.93 15.96
CA LYS A 71 -18.66 3.46 16.08
C LYS A 71 -17.41 2.89 15.41
N VAL A 72 -16.25 3.28 15.91
CA VAL A 72 -14.95 2.87 15.36
C VAL A 72 -14.64 1.46 15.84
N THR A 73 -14.46 0.55 14.89
CA THR A 73 -14.11 -0.86 15.14
C THR A 73 -12.75 -1.26 14.56
N TRP A 74 -12.09 -0.35 13.83
CA TRP A 74 -10.76 -0.52 13.28
C TRP A 74 -9.76 0.26 14.13
N ASP A 75 -8.63 -0.34 14.45
CA ASP A 75 -7.65 0.28 15.34
C ASP A 75 -6.44 0.83 14.58
N VAL A 76 -5.94 0.07 13.61
CA VAL A 76 -4.83 0.49 12.73
C VAL A 76 -5.22 0.21 11.30
N VAL A 77 -4.99 1.16 10.41
CA VAL A 77 -5.31 1.02 8.99
C VAL A 77 -4.11 1.37 8.13
N GLU A 78 -3.80 0.50 7.17
CA GLU A 78 -2.88 0.79 6.07
C GLU A 78 -3.62 1.62 5.03
N VAL A 79 -3.08 2.79 4.67
CA VAL A 79 -3.65 3.69 3.67
C VAL A 79 -2.60 4.17 2.69
N GLU A 80 -3.00 4.48 1.43
CA GLU A 80 -2.15 5.13 0.43
C GLU A 80 -1.91 6.61 0.79
N SER A 81 -0.86 7.22 0.24
CA SER A 81 -0.44 8.59 0.58
C SER A 81 -1.53 9.67 0.40
N PRO A 82 -2.38 9.69 -0.65
CA PRO A 82 -3.44 10.69 -0.76
C PRO A 82 -4.52 10.53 0.31
N ASP A 83 -4.69 9.31 0.78
CA ASP A 83 -5.73 9.01 1.76
C ASP A 83 -5.30 9.40 3.18
N VAL A 84 -3.99 9.30 3.52
CA VAL A 84 -3.51 9.84 4.79
C VAL A 84 -3.61 11.35 4.83
N ALA A 85 -3.27 12.06 3.75
CA ALA A 85 -3.34 13.51 3.70
C ALA A 85 -4.79 13.98 3.85
N ARG A 86 -5.69 13.50 2.98
CA ARG A 86 -7.11 13.87 3.02
C ARG A 86 -7.77 13.50 4.33
N GLY A 87 -7.56 12.27 4.82
CA GLY A 87 -8.17 11.82 6.07
C GLY A 87 -7.66 12.57 7.29
N CYS A 88 -6.41 13.06 7.28
CA CYS A 88 -5.87 13.93 8.31
C CYS A 88 -6.55 15.31 8.29
N ASP A 89 -6.69 15.93 7.11
CA ASP A 89 -7.35 17.21 6.91
C ASP A 89 -8.85 17.17 7.29
N GLU A 90 -9.53 16.06 6.95
CA GLU A 90 -10.93 15.81 7.33
C GLU A 90 -11.10 15.42 8.81
N GLY A 91 -10.01 15.26 9.57
CA GLY A 91 -10.06 14.86 10.99
C GLY A 91 -10.50 13.41 11.22
N LEU A 92 -10.27 12.53 10.24
CA LEU A 92 -10.62 11.10 10.32
C LEU A 92 -9.58 10.26 11.05
N PHE A 93 -8.36 10.78 11.22
CA PHE A 93 -7.25 10.07 11.84
C PHE A 93 -6.74 10.81 13.07
N GLU A 94 -6.19 10.04 14.01
CA GLU A 94 -5.50 10.61 15.16
C GLU A 94 -4.12 11.16 14.76
N LYS A 95 -3.70 12.26 15.37
CA LYS A 95 -2.34 12.78 15.24
C LYS A 95 -1.36 11.88 15.96
N LEU A 96 -0.26 11.53 15.29
CA LEU A 96 0.72 10.59 15.83
C LEU A 96 1.80 11.29 16.66
N ASP A 97 2.05 10.76 17.87
CA ASP A 97 3.20 11.14 18.71
C ASP A 97 4.43 10.33 18.32
N TYR A 98 5.29 10.91 17.48
CA TYR A 98 6.51 10.27 17.01
C TYR A 98 7.53 9.95 18.12
N SER A 99 7.44 10.60 19.28
CA SER A 99 8.30 10.23 20.42
C SER A 99 8.03 8.80 20.92
N LYS A 100 6.82 8.29 20.64
CA LYS A 100 6.41 6.92 20.99
C LYS A 100 6.65 5.91 19.86
N ILE A 101 6.99 6.36 18.66
CA ILE A 101 7.17 5.52 17.46
C ILE A 101 8.65 5.26 17.14
N GLY A 102 9.58 6.06 17.65
CA GLY A 102 11.03 5.92 17.41
C GLY A 102 11.70 7.19 16.92
N GLY A 103 10.96 8.28 16.74
CA GLY A 103 11.47 9.58 16.28
C GLY A 103 11.44 9.77 14.76
N LYS A 104 11.21 11.01 14.35
CA LYS A 104 11.05 11.37 12.92
C LYS A 104 12.29 11.13 12.09
N SER A 105 13.48 11.30 12.69
CA SER A 105 14.78 11.16 12.01
C SER A 105 15.11 9.72 11.57
N ASP A 106 14.38 8.74 12.08
CA ASP A 106 14.59 7.34 11.72
C ASP A 106 13.95 6.97 10.38
N PHE A 107 13.10 7.84 9.84
CA PHE A 107 12.30 7.57 8.65
C PHE A 107 12.71 8.46 7.47
N LEU A 108 12.38 7.99 6.26
CA LEU A 108 12.41 8.83 5.06
C LEU A 108 11.53 10.08 5.29
N PRO A 109 11.94 11.28 4.81
CA PRO A 109 11.14 12.50 5.00
C PRO A 109 9.68 12.35 4.56
N ALA A 110 9.43 11.69 3.41
CA ALA A 110 8.08 11.45 2.90
C ALA A 110 7.25 10.51 3.80
N ALA A 111 7.89 9.67 4.61
CA ALA A 111 7.20 8.74 5.52
C ALA A 111 6.69 9.39 6.80
N VAL A 112 7.01 10.68 7.03
CA VAL A 112 6.65 11.42 8.26
C VAL A 112 5.51 12.37 7.96
N THR A 113 4.29 12.03 8.40
CA THR A 113 3.11 12.92 8.30
C THR A 113 2.54 13.22 9.68
N GLU A 114 1.58 14.12 9.77
CA GLU A 114 0.95 14.46 11.05
C GLU A 114 0.12 13.30 11.63
N CYS A 115 -0.61 12.57 10.77
CA CYS A 115 -1.56 11.53 11.18
C CYS A 115 -1.13 10.11 10.78
N GLY A 116 0.01 9.93 10.12
CA GLY A 116 0.45 8.62 9.67
C GLY A 116 1.97 8.49 9.65
N VAL A 117 2.46 7.27 9.78
CA VAL A 117 3.87 6.91 9.60
C VAL A 117 4.00 5.93 8.44
N GLY A 118 4.94 6.19 7.53
CA GLY A 118 5.17 5.35 6.37
C GLY A 118 5.60 3.94 6.75
N ILE A 119 5.00 2.96 6.08
CA ILE A 119 5.27 1.53 6.28
C ILE A 119 6.34 1.06 5.32
N PHE A 120 6.12 1.30 4.03
CA PHE A 120 7.01 0.89 2.95
C PHE A 120 6.85 1.78 1.72
N VAL A 121 7.86 1.72 0.85
CA VAL A 121 7.83 2.29 -0.51
C VAL A 121 7.49 1.17 -1.48
N TRP A 122 6.51 1.38 -2.35
CA TRP A 122 6.13 0.47 -3.41
C TRP A 122 6.10 1.18 -4.77
N SER A 123 5.97 0.42 -5.85
CA SER A 123 5.86 1.00 -7.19
C SER A 123 4.79 0.29 -8.00
N THR A 124 3.95 1.07 -8.69
CA THR A 124 3.15 0.57 -9.79
C THR A 124 4.01 0.56 -11.05
N VAL A 125 4.15 -0.63 -11.62
CA VAL A 125 5.02 -0.90 -12.76
C VAL A 125 4.28 -1.72 -13.80
N MET A 126 4.89 -1.89 -14.97
CA MET A 126 4.43 -2.84 -15.98
C MET A 126 5.03 -4.22 -15.71
N ALA A 127 4.21 -5.27 -15.87
CA ALA A 127 4.71 -6.63 -15.85
C ALA A 127 4.10 -7.49 -16.97
N TYR A 128 4.80 -8.57 -17.27
CA TYR A 128 4.42 -9.56 -18.29
C TYR A 128 4.93 -10.96 -17.89
N ASN A 129 4.37 -11.98 -18.53
CA ASN A 129 4.83 -13.36 -18.34
C ASN A 129 6.02 -13.65 -19.26
N GLY A 130 7.22 -13.87 -18.69
CA GLY A 130 8.47 -14.12 -19.41
C GLY A 130 8.49 -15.45 -20.16
N ASP A 131 7.60 -16.40 -19.86
CA ASP A 131 7.47 -17.64 -20.62
C ASP A 131 6.69 -17.42 -21.93
N LYS A 132 5.77 -16.45 -21.93
CA LYS A 132 4.89 -16.12 -23.07
C LYS A 132 5.46 -15.02 -23.96
N LEU A 133 6.13 -14.01 -23.40
CA LEU A 133 6.78 -12.92 -24.13
C LEU A 133 8.29 -12.97 -23.90
N LYS A 134 9.04 -13.43 -24.91
CA LYS A 134 10.51 -13.50 -24.83
C LYS A 134 11.15 -12.14 -24.96
N ASP A 135 10.66 -11.33 -25.91
CA ASP A 135 11.03 -9.92 -26.07
C ASP A 135 9.92 -9.06 -25.45
N GLY A 136 10.06 -8.76 -24.16
CA GLY A 136 9.06 -8.02 -23.41
C GLY A 136 9.00 -6.54 -23.75
N PRO A 137 7.94 -5.84 -23.29
CA PRO A 137 7.78 -4.40 -23.46
C PRO A 137 8.87 -3.65 -22.69
N ARG A 138 9.29 -2.48 -23.20
CA ARG A 138 10.33 -1.65 -22.61
C ARG A 138 9.83 -0.27 -22.17
N THR A 139 8.70 0.18 -22.74
CA THR A 139 8.15 1.50 -22.50
C THR A 139 6.63 1.43 -22.36
N TRP A 140 6.03 2.50 -21.83
CA TRP A 140 4.56 2.61 -21.81
C TRP A 140 3.96 2.68 -23.21
N ALA A 141 4.69 3.19 -24.23
CA ALA A 141 4.26 3.12 -25.63
C ALA A 141 4.09 1.64 -26.06
N ASP A 142 5.01 0.75 -25.68
CA ASP A 142 4.87 -0.69 -25.95
C ASP A 142 3.63 -1.29 -25.24
N PHE A 143 3.33 -0.84 -24.02
CA PHE A 143 2.13 -1.30 -23.30
C PHE A 143 0.84 -0.94 -24.06
N PHE A 144 0.79 0.22 -24.69
CA PHE A 144 -0.37 0.69 -25.47
C PHE A 144 -0.41 0.15 -26.89
N ASP A 145 0.69 -0.40 -27.40
CA ASP A 145 0.75 -0.96 -28.76
C ASP A 145 0.21 -2.40 -28.80
N THR A 146 -1.10 -2.52 -29.04
CA THR A 146 -1.77 -3.83 -29.17
C THR A 146 -1.52 -4.52 -30.51
N LYS A 147 -0.89 -3.85 -31.48
CA LYS A 147 -0.47 -4.44 -32.75
C LYS A 147 0.88 -5.16 -32.59
N LYS A 148 1.85 -4.49 -31.96
CA LYS A 148 3.16 -5.07 -31.65
C LYS A 148 3.06 -6.20 -30.62
N PHE A 149 2.27 -6.00 -29.58
CA PHE A 149 2.03 -6.96 -28.52
C PHE A 149 0.56 -7.32 -28.45
N ALA A 150 0.14 -8.35 -29.16
CA ALA A 150 -1.25 -8.79 -29.17
C ALA A 150 -1.75 -9.23 -27.79
N GLY A 151 -3.04 -9.03 -27.50
CA GLY A 151 -3.71 -9.45 -26.28
C GLY A 151 -4.15 -8.30 -25.37
N LYS A 152 -4.88 -8.64 -24.31
CA LYS A 152 -5.44 -7.66 -23.37
C LYS A 152 -4.36 -7.05 -22.46
N ARG A 153 -4.72 -5.95 -21.83
CA ARG A 153 -3.94 -5.22 -20.83
C ARG A 153 -4.67 -5.20 -19.49
N GLY A 154 -4.04 -5.71 -18.45
CA GLY A 154 -4.54 -5.53 -17.10
C GLY A 154 -4.28 -4.11 -16.61
N MET A 155 -5.30 -3.39 -16.13
CA MET A 155 -5.13 -2.06 -15.53
C MET A 155 -5.98 -1.92 -14.27
N ARG A 156 -5.48 -1.17 -13.28
CA ARG A 156 -6.27 -0.84 -12.09
C ARG A 156 -7.48 -0.01 -12.49
N LYS A 157 -8.65 -0.32 -11.95
CA LYS A 157 -9.85 0.46 -12.21
C LYS A 157 -9.80 1.76 -11.41
N GLY A 158 -9.60 2.88 -12.10
CA GLY A 158 -9.46 4.22 -11.52
C GLY A 158 -8.65 5.13 -12.41
N ALA A 159 -8.65 6.42 -12.12
CA ALA A 159 -7.87 7.43 -12.83
C ALA A 159 -6.39 7.41 -12.42
N ARG A 160 -6.11 7.20 -11.11
CA ARG A 160 -4.77 7.19 -10.53
C ARG A 160 -3.87 6.19 -11.26
N TYR A 161 -2.65 6.59 -11.55
CA TYR A 161 -1.60 5.87 -12.29
C TYR A 161 -1.92 5.71 -13.78
N ASN A 162 -3.17 5.44 -14.16
CA ASN A 162 -3.56 5.19 -15.54
C ASN A 162 -3.47 6.44 -16.41
N LEU A 163 -3.78 7.63 -15.89
CA LEU A 163 -3.62 8.89 -16.61
C LEU A 163 -2.14 9.23 -16.82
N GLU A 164 -1.31 9.00 -15.82
CA GLU A 164 0.13 9.18 -15.91
C GLU A 164 0.75 8.23 -16.95
N PHE A 165 0.40 6.94 -16.90
CA PHE A 165 0.87 5.95 -17.86
C PHE A 165 0.40 6.28 -19.30
N ALA A 166 -0.81 6.78 -19.45
CA ALA A 166 -1.32 7.22 -20.75
C ALA A 166 -0.51 8.39 -21.32
N LEU A 167 -0.16 9.39 -20.49
CA LEU A 167 0.70 10.50 -20.92
C LEU A 167 2.11 10.02 -21.27
N MET A 168 2.72 9.14 -20.48
CA MET A 168 4.01 8.56 -20.79
C MET A 168 3.98 7.71 -22.06
N ALA A 169 2.90 6.97 -22.30
CA ALA A 169 2.68 6.24 -23.55
C ALA A 169 2.53 7.16 -24.78
N ASP A 170 2.07 8.39 -24.55
CA ASP A 170 1.94 9.43 -25.57
C ASP A 170 3.17 10.36 -25.64
N GLY A 171 4.31 9.93 -25.05
CA GLY A 171 5.62 10.57 -25.19
C GLY A 171 5.91 11.68 -24.18
N VAL A 172 5.08 11.89 -23.16
CA VAL A 172 5.41 12.81 -22.06
C VAL A 172 6.47 12.18 -21.17
N LYS A 173 7.54 12.91 -20.88
CA LYS A 173 8.59 12.44 -19.95
C LYS A 173 8.05 12.34 -18.53
N SER A 174 8.53 11.37 -17.74
CA SER A 174 8.11 11.18 -16.35
C SER A 174 8.14 12.48 -15.53
N ALA A 175 9.21 13.27 -15.64
CA ALA A 175 9.38 14.56 -14.93
C ALA A 175 8.33 15.64 -15.28
N ASP A 176 7.68 15.55 -16.44
CA ASP A 176 6.71 16.53 -16.91
C ASP A 176 5.24 16.08 -16.74
N VAL A 177 5.01 14.82 -16.32
CA VAL A 177 3.67 14.20 -16.28
C VAL A 177 2.66 15.05 -15.51
N TYR A 178 2.96 15.40 -14.26
CA TYR A 178 2.00 16.16 -13.43
C TYR A 178 1.82 17.60 -13.91
N LYS A 179 2.86 18.23 -14.47
CA LYS A 179 2.76 19.55 -15.11
C LYS A 179 1.79 19.54 -16.29
N VAL A 180 1.85 18.47 -17.10
CA VAL A 180 0.91 18.30 -18.23
C VAL A 180 -0.48 17.94 -17.72
N LEU A 181 -0.60 16.95 -16.81
CA LEU A 181 -1.86 16.44 -16.29
C LEU A 181 -2.66 17.50 -15.53
N ALA A 182 -2.01 18.47 -14.92
CA ALA A 182 -2.65 19.60 -14.23
C ALA A 182 -3.41 20.55 -15.17
N THR A 183 -3.21 20.44 -16.49
CA THR A 183 -3.92 21.25 -17.48
C THR A 183 -5.13 20.49 -18.00
N LYS A 184 -6.19 21.22 -18.39
CA LYS A 184 -7.37 20.62 -19.05
C LYS A 184 -6.97 19.81 -20.29
N ASP A 185 -6.13 20.39 -21.14
CA ASP A 185 -5.70 19.77 -22.41
C ASP A 185 -4.85 18.52 -22.14
N GLY A 186 -4.02 18.52 -21.11
CA GLY A 186 -3.22 17.36 -20.69
C GLY A 186 -4.10 16.23 -20.15
N ALA A 187 -5.10 16.55 -19.32
CA ALA A 187 -6.08 15.57 -18.88
C ALA A 187 -6.87 14.98 -20.07
N ASP A 188 -7.34 15.85 -21.01
CA ASP A 188 -8.04 15.40 -22.23
C ASP A 188 -7.16 14.48 -23.08
N ARG A 189 -5.86 14.80 -23.21
CA ARG A 189 -4.85 13.99 -23.89
C ARG A 189 -4.69 12.61 -23.26
N ALA A 190 -4.61 12.53 -21.92
CA ALA A 190 -4.50 11.27 -21.19
C ALA A 190 -5.74 10.39 -21.41
N PHE A 191 -6.95 10.95 -21.28
CA PHE A 191 -8.20 10.22 -21.54
C PHE A 191 -8.34 9.76 -22.99
N LYS A 192 -7.92 10.59 -23.97
CA LYS A 192 -7.88 10.20 -25.37
C LYS A 192 -6.99 8.99 -25.57
N LYS A 193 -5.79 8.99 -24.99
CA LYS A 193 -4.86 7.86 -25.08
C LYS A 193 -5.42 6.59 -24.44
N LEU A 194 -6.06 6.70 -23.26
CA LEU A 194 -6.76 5.56 -22.62
C LEU A 194 -7.90 5.03 -23.50
N THR A 195 -8.61 5.91 -24.23
CA THR A 195 -9.71 5.50 -25.13
C THR A 195 -9.21 4.59 -26.27
N GLU A 196 -8.00 4.81 -26.77
CA GLU A 196 -7.37 3.94 -27.78
C GLU A 196 -7.17 2.51 -27.26
N LEU A 197 -6.85 2.37 -25.98
CA LEU A 197 -6.59 1.08 -25.35
C LEU A 197 -7.84 0.42 -24.76
N LYS A 198 -8.91 1.18 -24.50
CA LYS A 198 -10.11 0.78 -23.76
C LYS A 198 -10.69 -0.58 -24.18
N PRO A 199 -10.84 -0.91 -25.48
CA PRO A 199 -11.39 -2.20 -25.93
C PRO A 199 -10.54 -3.40 -25.51
N SER A 200 -9.27 -3.19 -25.17
CA SER A 200 -8.29 -4.22 -24.80
C SER A 200 -8.01 -4.26 -23.29
N ILE A 201 -8.70 -3.45 -22.48
CA ILE A 201 -8.44 -3.40 -21.05
C ILE A 201 -9.24 -4.49 -20.31
N GLN A 202 -8.55 -5.19 -19.42
CA GLN A 202 -9.13 -6.00 -18.35
C GLN A 202 -8.86 -5.31 -17.04
N TRP A 203 -9.92 -4.83 -16.39
CA TRP A 203 -9.81 -4.09 -15.13
C TRP A 203 -9.54 -5.02 -13.94
N TRP A 204 -8.72 -4.55 -13.02
CA TRP A 204 -8.54 -5.16 -11.71
C TRP A 204 -8.75 -4.12 -10.59
N GLU A 205 -9.17 -4.58 -9.42
CA GLU A 205 -9.42 -3.76 -8.23
C GLU A 205 -8.53 -4.20 -7.07
N ALA A 206 -8.30 -5.49 -6.90
CA ALA A 206 -7.42 -6.04 -5.87
C ALA A 206 -6.01 -6.32 -6.42
N GLY A 207 -4.97 -5.92 -5.69
CA GLY A 207 -3.56 -6.09 -6.11
C GLY A 207 -3.11 -7.54 -6.28
N ALA A 208 -3.89 -8.53 -5.82
CA ALA A 208 -3.63 -9.94 -6.04
C ALA A 208 -4.04 -10.44 -7.44
N GLN A 209 -4.92 -9.73 -8.16
CA GLN A 209 -5.48 -10.14 -9.45
C GLN A 209 -4.46 -10.09 -10.61
N PRO A 210 -3.64 -9.02 -10.78
CA PRO A 210 -2.76 -8.91 -11.94
C PRO A 210 -1.77 -10.06 -12.12
N PRO A 211 -1.07 -10.58 -11.07
CA PRO A 211 -0.20 -11.74 -11.22
C PRO A 211 -0.96 -12.98 -11.72
N GLN A 212 -2.20 -13.18 -11.26
CA GLN A 212 -3.05 -14.30 -11.69
C GLN A 212 -3.40 -14.19 -13.17
N PHE A 213 -3.83 -12.99 -13.63
CA PHE A 213 -4.13 -12.75 -15.04
C PHE A 213 -2.91 -13.01 -15.95
N LEU A 214 -1.71 -12.58 -15.51
CA LEU A 214 -0.47 -12.79 -16.25
C LEU A 214 -0.10 -14.29 -16.33
N VAL A 215 -0.24 -15.02 -15.23
CA VAL A 215 0.05 -16.47 -15.17
C VAL A 215 -0.95 -17.24 -16.04
N ALA A 216 -2.24 -16.97 -15.93
CA ALA A 216 -3.27 -17.58 -16.75
C ALA A 216 -3.12 -17.22 -18.24
N GLY A 217 -2.64 -16.02 -18.54
CA GLY A 217 -2.56 -15.48 -19.90
C GLY A 217 -3.82 -14.78 -20.35
N ASP A 218 -4.65 -14.36 -19.40
CA ASP A 218 -5.82 -13.54 -19.65
C ASP A 218 -5.44 -12.18 -20.20
N VAL A 219 -4.25 -11.70 -19.83
CA VAL A 219 -3.64 -10.47 -20.33
C VAL A 219 -2.21 -10.70 -20.80
N ALA A 220 -1.76 -9.98 -21.83
CA ALA A 220 -0.37 -10.02 -22.28
C ALA A 220 0.56 -9.25 -21.33
N MET A 221 0.07 -8.14 -20.80
CA MET A 221 0.76 -7.23 -19.88
C MET A 221 -0.22 -6.69 -18.86
N SER A 222 0.28 -6.27 -17.71
CA SER A 222 -0.55 -5.61 -16.69
C SER A 222 0.22 -4.52 -15.97
N THR A 223 -0.48 -3.45 -15.57
CA THR A 223 -0.03 -2.63 -14.45
C THR A 223 -0.13 -3.49 -13.19
N VAL A 224 0.88 -3.41 -12.33
CA VAL A 224 1.00 -4.25 -11.13
C VAL A 224 1.73 -3.52 -10.03
N TYR A 225 1.55 -3.92 -8.79
CA TYR A 225 2.45 -3.57 -7.70
C TYR A 225 3.66 -4.49 -7.69
N ASN A 226 4.86 -3.91 -7.68
CA ASN A 226 6.12 -4.66 -7.83
C ASN A 226 6.27 -5.83 -6.83
N GLY A 227 5.89 -5.63 -5.56
CA GLY A 227 5.98 -6.68 -4.54
C GLY A 227 5.07 -7.89 -4.81
N ARG A 228 3.96 -7.69 -5.55
CA ARG A 228 3.06 -8.81 -5.93
C ARG A 228 3.72 -9.71 -6.99
N ILE A 229 4.52 -9.13 -7.85
CA ILE A 229 5.31 -9.89 -8.84
C ILE A 229 6.46 -10.63 -8.16
N ASP A 230 7.17 -9.99 -7.23
CA ASP A 230 8.20 -10.65 -6.42
C ASP A 230 7.62 -11.87 -5.67
N ALA A 231 6.47 -11.70 -5.02
CA ALA A 231 5.80 -12.80 -4.31
C ALA A 231 5.45 -13.97 -5.26
N ALA A 232 4.86 -13.69 -6.42
CA ALA A 232 4.54 -14.72 -7.41
C ALA A 232 5.80 -15.44 -7.92
N ASN A 233 6.90 -14.70 -8.15
CA ASN A 233 8.16 -15.29 -8.59
C ASN A 233 8.81 -16.17 -7.51
N ARG A 234 8.66 -15.84 -6.24
CA ARG A 234 9.07 -16.72 -5.12
C ARG A 234 8.29 -18.05 -5.10
N GLU A 235 7.07 -18.05 -5.64
CA GLU A 235 6.24 -19.25 -5.84
C GLU A 235 6.54 -19.97 -7.17
N GLY A 236 7.65 -19.64 -7.84
CA GLY A 236 8.12 -20.29 -9.06
C GLY A 236 7.50 -19.78 -10.35
N LYS A 237 6.82 -18.61 -10.34
CA LYS A 237 6.37 -17.98 -11.59
C LYS A 237 7.52 -17.22 -12.25
N ASN A 238 7.42 -17.03 -13.57
CA ASN A 238 8.43 -16.30 -14.36
C ASN A 238 7.85 -14.97 -14.88
N LEU A 239 7.39 -14.13 -13.94
CA LEU A 239 6.89 -12.80 -14.27
C LEU A 239 8.04 -11.80 -14.31
N LYS A 240 8.05 -10.93 -15.30
CA LYS A 240 9.08 -9.90 -15.51
C LYS A 240 8.49 -8.53 -15.25
N ILE A 241 9.28 -7.64 -14.67
CA ILE A 241 8.97 -6.24 -14.44
C ILE A 241 9.72 -5.38 -15.45
N THR A 242 9.02 -4.42 -16.05
CA THR A 242 9.62 -3.26 -16.73
C THR A 242 9.51 -2.08 -15.78
N TRP A 243 10.65 -1.59 -15.30
CA TRP A 243 10.72 -0.51 -14.30
C TRP A 243 10.59 0.89 -14.91
N THR A 244 10.86 1.02 -16.22
CA THR A 244 10.82 2.28 -16.97
C THR A 244 9.50 3.02 -16.77
N GLY A 245 9.56 4.25 -16.26
CA GLY A 245 8.38 5.06 -15.96
C GLY A 245 7.47 4.45 -14.90
N GLY A 246 8.00 3.62 -14.00
CA GLY A 246 7.26 3.16 -12.84
C GLY A 246 6.89 4.32 -11.92
N ILE A 247 5.74 4.26 -11.25
CA ILE A 247 5.32 5.28 -10.30
C ILE A 247 5.48 4.71 -8.90
N TYR A 248 6.29 5.37 -8.05
CA TYR A 248 6.46 4.94 -6.67
C TYR A 248 5.69 5.84 -5.70
N ASP A 249 5.18 5.20 -4.64
CA ASP A 249 4.44 5.83 -3.55
C ASP A 249 4.70 5.09 -2.24
N LEU A 250 4.11 5.56 -1.16
CA LEU A 250 4.22 4.99 0.17
C LEU A 250 2.84 4.61 0.70
N ASP A 251 2.79 3.53 1.49
CA ASP A 251 1.67 3.25 2.37
C ASP A 251 2.00 3.66 3.79
N TYR A 252 0.96 3.97 4.55
CA TYR A 252 1.06 4.53 5.90
C TYR A 252 0.18 3.79 6.88
N TRP A 253 0.68 3.60 8.11
CA TRP A 253 -0.16 3.28 9.25
C TRP A 253 -0.84 4.54 9.76
N VAL A 254 -2.15 4.47 9.91
CA VAL A 254 -2.98 5.49 10.55
C VAL A 254 -3.85 4.86 11.64
N ILE A 255 -4.32 5.67 12.59
CA ILE A 255 -5.29 5.28 13.62
C ILE A 255 -6.57 6.06 13.35
N PRO A 256 -7.70 5.40 13.06
CA PRO A 256 -8.99 6.08 12.92
C PRO A 256 -9.35 6.83 14.20
N LYS A 257 -9.84 8.06 14.06
CA LYS A 257 -10.20 8.90 15.20
C LYS A 257 -11.28 8.27 16.04
N GLY A 258 -11.00 8.16 17.36
CA GLY A 258 -11.92 7.53 18.29
C GLY A 258 -11.78 6.01 18.38
N SER A 259 -10.67 5.41 17.89
CA SER A 259 -10.35 4.01 18.15
C SER A 259 -10.36 3.72 19.65
N PRO A 260 -11.07 2.67 20.10
CA PRO A 260 -11.12 2.31 21.53
C PRO A 260 -9.80 1.75 22.05
N ASN A 261 -8.89 1.34 21.17
CA ASN A 261 -7.61 0.68 21.51
C ASN A 261 -6.39 1.54 21.18
N MET A 262 -6.48 2.88 21.29
CA MET A 262 -5.46 3.85 20.90
C MET A 262 -4.05 3.49 21.38
N ASP A 263 -3.88 3.12 22.66
CA ASP A 263 -2.56 2.79 23.24
C ASP A 263 -1.97 1.51 22.62
N ALA A 264 -2.80 0.49 22.40
CA ALA A 264 -2.35 -0.75 21.79
C ALA A 264 -2.07 -0.57 20.27
N ALA A 265 -2.87 0.24 19.58
CA ALA A 265 -2.65 0.62 18.19
C ALA A 265 -1.32 1.36 18.04
N LEU A 266 -1.03 2.32 18.91
CA LEU A 266 0.23 3.05 18.89
C LEU A 266 1.44 2.16 19.19
N LYS A 267 1.32 1.22 20.14
CA LYS A 267 2.36 0.20 20.42
C LYS A 267 2.61 -0.70 19.22
N PHE A 268 1.55 -1.10 18.50
CA PHE A 268 1.69 -1.87 17.27
C PHE A 268 2.42 -1.08 16.20
N ILE A 269 2.03 0.17 15.95
CA ILE A 269 2.69 1.04 14.99
C ILE A 269 4.16 1.23 15.35
N ALA A 270 4.47 1.48 16.62
CA ALA A 270 5.84 1.61 17.09
C ALA A 270 6.67 0.34 16.83
N PHE A 271 6.11 -0.83 17.09
CA PHE A 271 6.76 -2.11 16.80
C PHE A 271 6.98 -2.32 15.31
N ALA A 272 5.92 -2.16 14.50
CA ALA A 272 5.95 -2.35 13.04
C ALA A 272 6.87 -1.33 12.32
N SER A 273 7.16 -0.20 12.95
CA SER A 273 8.03 0.86 12.44
C SER A 273 9.50 0.68 12.82
N THR A 274 9.85 -0.35 13.60
CA THR A 274 11.25 -0.64 13.93
C THR A 274 12.05 -1.07 12.71
N ALA A 275 13.36 -0.82 12.71
CA ALA A 275 14.25 -1.24 11.64
C ALA A 275 14.24 -2.77 11.43
N ASP A 276 14.15 -3.56 12.50
CA ASP A 276 14.09 -5.01 12.42
C ASP A 276 12.79 -5.52 11.80
N ALA A 277 11.65 -4.99 12.21
CA ALA A 277 10.35 -5.38 11.69
C ALA A 277 10.20 -4.99 10.19
N GLN A 278 10.62 -3.78 9.80
CA GLN A 278 10.57 -3.35 8.40
C GLN A 278 11.59 -4.12 7.53
N ALA A 279 12.77 -4.45 8.04
CA ALA A 279 13.70 -5.32 7.32
C ALA A 279 13.13 -6.73 7.13
N GLU A 280 12.50 -7.30 8.16
CA GLU A 280 11.83 -8.59 8.02
C GLU A 280 10.69 -8.56 7.01
N TYR A 281 9.91 -7.47 6.98
CA TYR A 281 8.87 -7.27 5.98
C TYR A 281 9.45 -7.24 4.55
N ALA A 282 10.51 -6.46 4.30
CA ALA A 282 11.15 -6.36 2.99
C ALA A 282 11.75 -7.69 2.49
N LYS A 283 12.15 -8.60 3.41
CA LYS A 283 12.58 -9.96 3.06
C LYS A 283 11.43 -10.85 2.57
N ASN A 284 10.19 -10.56 2.97
CA ASN A 284 9.01 -11.34 2.62
C ASN A 284 8.29 -10.82 1.37
N ILE A 285 8.44 -9.54 1.03
CA ILE A 285 7.88 -8.90 -0.17
C ILE A 285 8.78 -7.72 -0.58
N ALA A 286 9.02 -7.54 -1.87
CA ALA A 286 9.98 -6.53 -2.38
C ALA A 286 9.41 -5.09 -2.31
N TYR A 287 9.05 -4.64 -1.11
CA TYR A 287 8.71 -3.25 -0.81
C TYR A 287 9.82 -2.62 0.04
N GLY A 288 10.19 -1.38 -0.27
CA GLY A 288 11.29 -0.69 0.38
C GLY A 288 10.92 -0.23 1.79
N PRO A 289 11.75 -0.46 2.82
CA PRO A 289 11.49 0.05 4.16
C PRO A 289 11.54 1.57 4.17
N THR A 290 10.72 2.19 5.01
CA THR A 290 10.73 3.63 5.27
C THR A 290 11.67 4.01 6.43
N ASN A 291 11.93 3.08 7.34
CA ASN A 291 12.97 3.24 8.37
C ASN A 291 14.34 3.08 7.72
N THR A 292 15.12 4.16 7.70
CA THR A 292 16.42 4.23 7.00
C THR A 292 17.45 3.23 7.53
N LYS A 293 17.36 2.86 8.81
CA LYS A 293 18.26 1.88 9.45
C LYS A 293 17.96 0.44 9.01
N ALA A 294 16.78 0.17 8.45
CA ALA A 294 16.40 -1.16 7.99
C ALA A 294 17.21 -1.61 6.75
N LEU A 295 17.60 -0.68 5.88
CA LEU A 295 18.38 -0.99 4.67
C LEU A 295 19.70 -1.73 4.99
N ALA A 296 20.38 -1.35 6.06
CA ALA A 296 21.64 -2.00 6.49
C ALA A 296 21.44 -3.45 6.97
N LYS A 297 20.20 -3.89 7.17
CA LYS A 297 19.84 -5.25 7.62
C LYS A 297 19.43 -6.18 6.46
N LEU A 298 19.47 -5.67 5.21
CA LEU A 298 19.06 -6.38 4.01
C LEU A 298 20.29 -6.80 3.19
N ASP A 299 20.22 -7.98 2.59
CA ASP A 299 21.24 -8.44 1.64
C ASP A 299 21.08 -7.78 0.26
N ALA A 300 22.13 -7.89 -0.56
CA ALA A 300 22.17 -7.26 -1.87
C ALA A 300 21.06 -7.76 -2.82
N LYS A 301 20.62 -9.02 -2.68
CA LYS A 301 19.54 -9.59 -3.51
C LYS A 301 18.20 -8.93 -3.18
N VAL A 302 17.89 -8.78 -1.90
CA VAL A 302 16.66 -8.08 -1.48
C VAL A 302 16.73 -6.63 -1.91
N LEU A 303 17.83 -5.92 -1.61
CA LEU A 303 18.03 -4.51 -1.99
C LEU A 303 17.83 -4.29 -3.49
N GLY A 304 18.36 -5.16 -4.36
CA GLY A 304 18.26 -5.04 -5.82
C GLY A 304 16.84 -5.20 -6.37
N ASN A 305 15.92 -5.80 -5.62
CA ASN A 305 14.52 -5.98 -6.02
C ASN A 305 13.59 -4.86 -5.51
N LEU A 306 14.10 -3.93 -4.71
CA LEU A 306 13.29 -2.83 -4.18
C LEU A 306 13.03 -1.77 -5.26
N PRO A 307 11.89 -1.06 -5.21
CA PRO A 307 11.63 0.06 -6.11
C PRO A 307 12.63 1.20 -5.95
N THR A 308 13.26 1.30 -4.77
CA THR A 308 14.29 2.30 -4.44
C THR A 308 15.70 1.92 -4.90
N ALA A 309 15.90 0.73 -5.48
CA ALA A 309 17.20 0.36 -6.04
C ALA A 309 17.59 1.29 -7.22
N PRO A 310 18.85 1.73 -7.33
CA PRO A 310 19.27 2.66 -8.40
C PRO A 310 18.91 2.17 -9.81
N ALA A 311 19.01 0.85 -10.06
CA ALA A 311 18.65 0.27 -11.35
C ALA A 311 17.14 0.30 -11.65
N ASN A 312 16.28 0.44 -10.62
CA ASN A 312 14.83 0.39 -10.73
C ASN A 312 14.19 1.78 -10.70
N SER A 313 14.90 2.79 -10.16
CA SER A 313 14.36 4.12 -9.89
C SER A 313 14.81 5.22 -10.87
N GLY A 314 15.64 4.90 -11.87
CA GLY A 314 16.35 5.91 -12.69
C GLY A 314 15.46 6.90 -13.45
N ASP A 315 14.28 6.49 -13.92
CA ASP A 315 13.27 7.34 -14.56
C ASP A 315 11.87 7.18 -13.90
N ALA A 316 11.86 6.66 -12.68
CA ALA A 316 10.63 6.49 -11.93
C ALA A 316 10.00 7.84 -11.59
N LEU A 317 8.67 7.91 -11.70
CA LEU A 317 7.87 9.07 -11.30
C LEU A 317 7.50 8.93 -9.82
N GLN A 318 7.80 9.97 -9.03
CA GLN A 318 7.22 10.06 -7.70
C GLN A 318 5.74 10.42 -7.82
N PHE A 319 4.88 9.68 -7.12
CA PHE A 319 3.47 10.02 -7.03
C PHE A 319 3.31 11.42 -6.42
N ASP A 320 2.59 12.31 -7.10
CA ASP A 320 2.36 13.67 -6.60
C ASP A 320 1.10 13.69 -5.73
N LEU A 321 1.34 13.53 -4.43
CA LEU A 321 0.31 13.58 -3.40
C LEU A 321 -0.55 14.84 -3.48
N LYS A 322 0.10 16.02 -3.67
CA LYS A 322 -0.61 17.29 -3.70
C LYS A 322 -1.53 17.38 -4.93
N PHE A 323 -1.02 17.00 -6.09
CA PHE A 323 -1.83 16.95 -7.31
C PHE A 323 -3.08 16.08 -7.13
N TRP A 324 -2.92 14.87 -6.60
CA TRP A 324 -4.04 13.95 -6.42
C TRP A 324 -4.98 14.35 -5.27
N ALA A 325 -4.49 15.03 -4.24
CA ALA A 325 -5.34 15.64 -3.22
C ALA A 325 -6.23 16.74 -3.82
N ASP A 326 -5.67 17.59 -4.68
CA ASP A 326 -6.37 18.74 -5.27
C ASP A 326 -7.30 18.33 -6.44
N GLN A 327 -6.90 17.40 -7.30
CA GLN A 327 -7.57 17.08 -8.57
C GLN A 327 -8.23 15.69 -8.60
N GLY A 328 -7.89 14.83 -7.64
CA GLY A 328 -8.24 13.40 -7.69
C GLY A 328 -9.74 13.15 -7.75
N GLU A 329 -10.55 13.85 -6.97
CA GLU A 329 -12.01 13.64 -6.97
C GLU A 329 -12.63 13.92 -8.34
N GLN A 330 -12.22 15.01 -8.99
CA GLN A 330 -12.72 15.37 -10.32
C GLN A 330 -12.28 14.36 -11.38
N LEU A 331 -11.01 13.95 -11.35
CA LEU A 331 -10.46 13.00 -12.31
C LEU A 331 -11.07 11.59 -12.14
N GLU A 332 -11.31 11.15 -10.91
CA GLU A 332 -11.98 9.86 -10.64
C GLU A 332 -13.46 9.88 -11.07
N LYS A 333 -14.19 10.96 -10.84
CA LYS A 333 -15.56 11.13 -11.37
C LYS A 333 -15.59 11.09 -12.90
N ARG A 334 -14.63 11.79 -13.52
CA ARG A 334 -14.48 11.77 -14.99
C ARG A 334 -14.13 10.36 -15.49
N PHE A 335 -13.22 9.66 -14.81
CA PHE A 335 -12.86 8.29 -15.13
C PHE A 335 -14.07 7.35 -15.04
N ALA A 336 -14.84 7.42 -13.95
CA ALA A 336 -16.05 6.60 -13.79
C ALA A 336 -17.04 6.80 -14.93
N SER A 337 -17.28 8.06 -15.33
CA SER A 337 -18.16 8.39 -16.46
C SER A 337 -17.59 7.88 -17.79
N TRP A 338 -16.29 8.01 -18.02
CA TRP A 338 -15.60 7.51 -19.21
C TRP A 338 -15.60 5.98 -19.27
N ALA A 339 -15.38 5.30 -18.14
CA ALA A 339 -15.33 3.84 -18.09
C ALA A 339 -16.70 3.20 -18.36
N ALA A 340 -17.81 3.88 -18.02
CA ALA A 340 -19.17 3.43 -18.22
C ALA A 340 -19.66 3.54 -19.68
N GLN A 341 -19.03 4.34 -20.53
CA GLN A 341 -19.31 4.44 -21.96
C GLN A 341 -18.75 3.24 -22.73
#